data_faaf1d79513d08930a67c58d2f59070d
#
_entry.id   faaf1d79513d08930a67c58d2f59070d
#
_cell.length_a   1.000
_cell.length_b   1.000
_cell.length_c   1.000
_cell.angle_alpha   90.00
_cell.angle_beta   90.00
_cell.angle_gamma   90.00
#
_symmetry.space_group_name_H-M   'P 1'
#
loop_
_entity.id
_entity.type
_entity.pdbx_description
1 polymer ?
#
loop_
_entity_poly.entity_id
_entity_poly.type
_entity_poly.pdbx_seq_one_letter_code
_entity_poly.pdbx_strand_id
1 'polypeptide(L)'
;MHISKSQGGFSLTELLVTVAILMAGGAVAVMNISGAVRGSHVETAYQNTLDQLRFARQVAIDKRTVCRVDFTAPGTISVTQAFADGTPVQTETITLPPDVQYTIVAGMPTPPTPTPDNLGNGNVAIDFDRAAGGSGTTIFFQPDGSALDAAGRTNDGVIYVARPNQLTGARAITLLGTTGRIRGWRLGPRPGGGVIWE
;
A
#
# COMPACT_ATOMS: atom_id res chain seq x y z
N MET A 1 -37.23 -51.75 33.71
CA MET A 1 -37.33 -50.41 34.31
C MET A 1 -36.92 -49.39 33.26
N HIS A 2 -37.89 -48.81 32.53
CA HIS A 2 -37.62 -47.84 31.45
C HIS A 2 -37.68 -46.45 32.04
N ILE A 3 -36.54 -45.79 32.09
CA ILE A 3 -36.46 -44.37 32.51
C ILE A 3 -36.77 -43.53 31.27
N SER A 4 -38.00 -42.99 31.19
CA SER A 4 -38.39 -42.02 30.19
C SER A 4 -37.69 -40.69 30.51
N LYS A 5 -36.70 -40.28 29.68
CA LYS A 5 -36.14 -38.93 29.73
C LYS A 5 -37.17 -37.95 29.19
N SER A 6 -37.71 -37.11 30.05
CA SER A 6 -38.53 -35.98 29.66
C SER A 6 -37.70 -35.02 28.80
N GLN A 7 -38.07 -34.88 27.51
CA GLN A 7 -37.55 -33.85 26.62
C GLN A 7 -38.24 -32.51 27.00
N GLY A 8 -37.57 -31.67 27.77
CA GLY A 8 -38.01 -30.30 27.98
C GLY A 8 -37.79 -29.47 26.70
N GLY A 9 -38.86 -29.02 26.07
CA GLY A 9 -38.81 -28.06 24.97
C GLY A 9 -38.49 -26.66 25.50
N PHE A 10 -37.75 -25.83 24.73
CA PHE A 10 -37.48 -24.43 25.05
C PHE A 10 -38.78 -23.61 25.11
N SER A 11 -38.88 -22.75 26.09
CA SER A 11 -39.98 -21.78 26.19
C SER A 11 -39.83 -20.69 25.13
N LEU A 12 -40.91 -20.20 24.58
CA LEU A 12 -40.91 -19.11 23.59
C LEU A 12 -40.26 -17.85 24.16
N THR A 13 -40.40 -17.57 25.46
CA THR A 13 -39.73 -16.47 26.15
C THR A 13 -38.21 -16.66 26.23
N GLU A 14 -37.75 -17.87 26.46
CA GLU A 14 -36.31 -18.20 26.51
C GLU A 14 -35.63 -18.01 25.14
N LEU A 15 -36.33 -18.39 24.07
CA LEU A 15 -35.87 -18.18 22.71
C LEU A 15 -35.83 -16.69 22.36
N LEU A 16 -36.81 -15.89 22.81
CA LEU A 16 -36.86 -14.46 22.58
C LEU A 16 -35.72 -13.73 23.29
N VAL A 17 -35.44 -14.10 24.55
CA VAL A 17 -34.34 -13.55 25.34
C VAL A 17 -32.99 -13.92 24.72
N THR A 18 -32.79 -15.16 24.30
CA THR A 18 -31.52 -15.58 23.68
C THR A 18 -31.27 -14.86 22.36
N VAL A 19 -32.29 -14.68 21.50
CA VAL A 19 -32.18 -13.90 20.27
C VAL A 19 -31.83 -12.43 20.54
N ALA A 20 -32.49 -11.83 21.57
CA ALA A 20 -32.19 -10.44 21.94
C ALA A 20 -30.73 -10.26 22.40
N ILE A 21 -30.19 -11.19 23.21
CA ILE A 21 -28.79 -11.17 23.63
C ILE A 21 -27.83 -11.34 22.44
N LEU A 22 -28.14 -12.27 21.54
CA LEU A 22 -27.33 -12.49 20.32
C LEU A 22 -27.33 -11.27 19.40
N MET A 23 -28.46 -10.58 19.24
CA MET A 23 -28.54 -9.35 18.45
C MET A 23 -27.72 -8.22 19.09
N ALA A 24 -27.80 -8.03 20.41
CA ALA A 24 -27.04 -7.03 21.13
C ALA A 24 -25.52 -7.30 21.03
N GLY A 25 -25.11 -8.55 21.25
CA GLY A 25 -23.71 -8.97 21.13
C GLY A 25 -23.18 -8.85 19.69
N GLY A 26 -23.99 -9.19 18.70
CA GLY A 26 -23.66 -9.08 17.29
C GLY A 26 -23.42 -7.63 16.85
N ALA A 27 -24.23 -6.70 17.32
CA ALA A 27 -24.06 -5.26 16.99
C ALA A 27 -22.71 -4.71 17.46
N VAL A 28 -22.27 -5.06 18.67
CA VAL A 28 -20.96 -4.64 19.21
C VAL A 28 -19.80 -5.27 18.42
N ALA A 29 -19.93 -6.53 18.03
CA ALA A 29 -18.90 -7.22 17.25
C ALA A 29 -18.67 -6.57 15.88
N VAL A 30 -19.72 -6.18 15.16
CA VAL A 30 -19.63 -5.53 13.84
C VAL A 30 -18.88 -4.18 13.91
N MET A 31 -19.08 -3.40 14.96
CA MET A 31 -18.40 -2.12 15.14
C MET A 31 -16.88 -2.29 15.30
N ASN A 32 -16.42 -3.33 15.97
CA ASN A 32 -14.99 -3.58 16.18
C ASN A 32 -14.30 -4.14 14.92
N ILE A 33 -14.98 -4.99 14.15
CA ILE A 33 -14.43 -5.60 12.92
C ILE A 33 -14.17 -4.54 11.84
N SER A 34 -15.02 -3.54 11.70
CA SER A 34 -14.88 -2.53 10.65
C SER A 34 -13.61 -1.68 10.78
N GLY A 35 -13.09 -1.48 12.00
CA GLY A 35 -11.81 -0.80 12.23
C GLY A 35 -10.60 -1.65 11.80
N ALA A 36 -10.62 -2.93 12.13
CA ALA A 36 -9.56 -3.87 11.77
C ALA A 36 -9.46 -4.09 10.26
N VAL A 37 -10.60 -4.26 9.59
CA VAL A 37 -10.67 -4.42 8.11
C VAL A 37 -10.09 -3.19 7.41
N ARG A 38 -10.42 -1.99 7.88
CA ARG A 38 -9.88 -0.75 7.29
C ARG A 38 -8.37 -0.61 7.44
N GLY A 39 -7.80 -1.06 8.55
CA GLY A 39 -6.34 -1.09 8.76
C GLY A 39 -5.64 -2.07 7.82
N SER A 40 -6.27 -3.23 7.53
CA SER A 40 -5.71 -4.23 6.61
C SER A 40 -5.66 -3.75 5.16
N HIS A 41 -6.56 -2.85 4.72
CA HIS A 41 -6.57 -2.33 3.36
C HIS A 41 -5.30 -1.52 3.04
N VAL A 42 -4.82 -0.68 3.97
CA VAL A 42 -3.56 0.06 3.77
C VAL A 42 -2.37 -0.88 3.70
N GLU A 43 -2.32 -1.89 4.58
CA GLU A 43 -1.25 -2.89 4.54
C GLU A 43 -1.28 -3.68 3.23
N THR A 44 -2.47 -4.11 2.76
CA THR A 44 -2.63 -4.79 1.47
C THR A 44 -2.18 -3.91 0.30
N ALA A 45 -2.59 -2.65 0.27
CA ALA A 45 -2.19 -1.69 -0.76
C ALA A 45 -0.68 -1.48 -0.78
N TYR A 46 -0.08 -1.33 0.39
CA TYR A 46 1.35 -1.19 0.55
C TYR A 46 2.11 -2.43 0.08
N GLN A 47 1.70 -3.64 0.49
CA GLN A 47 2.35 -4.88 0.07
C GLN A 47 2.20 -5.09 -1.45
N ASN A 48 1.00 -4.89 -2.01
CA ASN A 48 0.78 -4.99 -3.45
C ASN A 48 1.69 -4.06 -4.24
N THR A 49 1.82 -2.80 -3.80
CA THR A 49 2.71 -1.83 -4.47
C THR A 49 4.19 -2.24 -4.36
N LEU A 50 4.60 -2.71 -3.17
CA LEU A 50 5.96 -3.17 -2.92
C LEU A 50 6.30 -4.40 -3.77
N ASP A 51 5.38 -5.36 -3.86
CA ASP A 51 5.56 -6.60 -4.61
C ASP A 51 5.57 -6.34 -6.12
N GLN A 52 4.75 -5.42 -6.62
CA GLN A 52 4.79 -5.02 -8.03
C GLN A 52 6.11 -4.37 -8.43
N LEU A 53 6.66 -3.51 -7.58
CA LEU A 53 7.98 -2.92 -7.82
C LEU A 53 9.09 -3.98 -7.84
N ARG A 54 9.06 -4.90 -6.87
CA ARG A 54 10.02 -6.01 -6.82
C ARG A 54 9.89 -6.94 -8.01
N PHE A 55 8.65 -7.27 -8.37
CA PHE A 55 8.34 -8.08 -9.55
C PHE A 55 8.87 -7.43 -10.83
N ALA A 56 8.57 -6.15 -11.05
CA ALA A 56 9.05 -5.41 -12.22
C ALA A 56 10.59 -5.41 -12.33
N ARG A 57 11.27 -5.17 -11.20
CA ARG A 57 12.72 -5.24 -11.13
C ARG A 57 13.25 -6.64 -11.42
N GLN A 58 12.64 -7.68 -10.84
CA GLN A 58 13.04 -9.06 -11.07
C GLN A 58 12.85 -9.47 -12.52
N VAL A 59 11.70 -9.13 -13.13
CA VAL A 59 11.44 -9.40 -14.55
C VAL A 59 12.45 -8.69 -15.45
N ALA A 60 12.81 -7.44 -15.14
CA ALA A 60 13.81 -6.70 -15.91
C ALA A 60 15.17 -7.43 -15.92
N ILE A 61 15.61 -7.94 -14.78
CA ILE A 61 16.86 -8.69 -14.62
C ILE A 61 16.78 -10.05 -15.33
N ASP A 62 15.75 -10.84 -15.05
CA ASP A 62 15.60 -12.22 -15.53
C ASP A 62 15.41 -12.29 -17.04
N LYS A 63 14.60 -11.40 -17.57
CA LYS A 63 14.29 -11.34 -19.01
C LYS A 63 15.30 -10.49 -19.80
N ARG A 64 16.20 -9.77 -19.12
CA ARG A 64 17.13 -8.81 -19.70
C ARG A 64 16.44 -7.78 -20.60
N THR A 65 15.28 -7.31 -20.15
CA THR A 65 14.44 -6.33 -20.84
C THR A 65 14.14 -5.15 -19.92
N VAL A 66 13.72 -4.03 -20.49
CA VAL A 66 13.26 -2.91 -19.71
C VAL A 66 11.83 -3.17 -19.20
N CYS A 67 11.60 -2.97 -17.90
CA CYS A 67 10.27 -2.98 -17.32
C CYS A 67 9.87 -1.56 -16.93
N ARG A 68 8.80 -1.06 -17.54
CA ARG A 68 8.19 0.22 -17.20
C ARG A 68 7.15 0.03 -16.12
N VAL A 69 7.19 0.87 -15.09
CA VAL A 69 6.18 0.95 -14.03
C VAL A 69 5.57 2.34 -14.05
N ASP A 70 4.26 2.39 -14.20
CA ASP A 70 3.47 3.62 -14.20
C ASP A 70 2.55 3.65 -12.99
N PHE A 71 2.55 4.76 -12.29
CA PHE A 71 1.60 5.04 -11.21
C PHE A 71 0.55 6.02 -11.70
N THR A 72 -0.72 5.67 -11.53
CA THR A 72 -1.85 6.52 -11.88
C THR A 72 -2.69 6.78 -10.64
N ALA A 73 -2.84 8.07 -10.29
CA ALA A 73 -3.73 8.44 -9.20
C ALA A 73 -5.20 8.06 -9.52
N PRO A 74 -6.01 7.71 -8.54
CA PRO A 74 -5.71 7.76 -7.11
C PRO A 74 -4.97 6.53 -6.57
N GLY A 75 -4.96 5.37 -7.26
CA GLY A 75 -4.41 4.17 -6.67
C GLY A 75 -4.22 3.02 -7.68
N THR A 76 -3.69 3.29 -8.87
CA THR A 76 -3.40 2.26 -9.87
C THR A 76 -1.90 2.18 -10.12
N ILE A 77 -1.37 0.96 -10.19
CA ILE A 77 -0.01 0.66 -10.63
C ILE A 77 -0.07 -0.28 -11.82
N SER A 78 0.68 0.03 -12.87
CA SER A 78 0.80 -0.79 -14.07
C SER A 78 2.26 -1.14 -14.32
N VAL A 79 2.54 -2.42 -14.52
CA VAL A 79 3.87 -2.93 -14.88
C VAL A 79 3.81 -3.40 -16.33
N THR A 80 4.57 -2.77 -17.19
CA THR A 80 4.65 -3.11 -18.60
C THR A 80 6.04 -3.64 -18.92
N GLN A 81 6.10 -4.90 -19.33
CA GLN A 81 7.30 -5.50 -19.90
C GLN A 81 7.35 -5.16 -21.38
N ALA A 82 8.51 -4.73 -21.88
CA ALA A 82 8.72 -4.42 -23.27
C ALA A 82 9.84 -5.26 -23.87
N PHE A 83 9.81 -5.51 -25.18
CA PHE A 83 10.98 -5.98 -25.93
C PHE A 83 12.06 -4.90 -25.97
N ALA A 84 13.26 -5.28 -26.44
CA ALA A 84 14.37 -4.35 -26.60
C ALA A 84 14.08 -3.20 -27.59
N ASP A 85 13.13 -3.39 -28.50
CA ASP A 85 12.63 -2.37 -29.44
C ASP A 85 11.55 -1.46 -28.85
N GLY A 86 11.18 -1.65 -27.57
CA GLY A 86 10.15 -0.89 -26.88
C GLY A 86 8.72 -1.39 -27.08
N THR A 87 8.51 -2.46 -27.86
CA THR A 87 7.19 -3.04 -28.08
C THR A 87 6.66 -3.69 -26.78
N PRO A 88 5.47 -3.32 -26.26
CA PRO A 88 4.90 -3.94 -25.06
C PRO A 88 4.63 -5.43 -25.29
N VAL A 89 5.11 -6.26 -24.37
CA VAL A 89 4.87 -7.72 -24.38
C VAL A 89 3.72 -8.08 -23.49
N GLN A 90 3.70 -7.50 -22.29
CA GLN A 90 2.72 -7.79 -21.26
C GLN A 90 2.54 -6.57 -20.35
N THR A 91 1.30 -6.30 -19.98
CA THR A 91 0.97 -5.28 -18.99
C THR A 91 0.15 -5.92 -17.90
N GLU A 92 0.61 -5.77 -16.66
CA GLU A 92 -0.15 -6.14 -15.46
C GLU A 92 -0.56 -4.86 -14.74
N THR A 93 -1.83 -4.77 -14.37
CA THR A 93 -2.38 -3.59 -13.69
C THR A 93 -3.07 -4.01 -12.42
N ILE A 94 -2.71 -3.36 -11.30
CA ILE A 94 -3.34 -3.55 -10.00
C ILE A 94 -3.94 -2.23 -9.55
N THR A 95 -5.16 -2.28 -9.02
CA THR A 95 -5.83 -1.15 -8.38
C THR A 95 -5.89 -1.38 -6.88
N LEU A 96 -5.56 -0.37 -6.12
CA LEU A 96 -5.62 -0.37 -4.66
C LEU A 96 -7.06 -0.51 -4.17
N PRO A 97 -7.28 -0.96 -2.92
CA PRO A 97 -8.60 -0.91 -2.29
C PRO A 97 -9.22 0.49 -2.37
N PRO A 98 -10.55 0.60 -2.53
CA PRO A 98 -11.21 1.87 -2.88
C PRO A 98 -11.08 2.97 -1.82
N ASP A 99 -10.75 2.60 -0.59
CA ASP A 99 -10.54 3.53 0.53
C ASP A 99 -9.06 3.88 0.76
N VAL A 100 -8.14 3.40 -0.08
CA VAL A 100 -6.69 3.66 -0.01
C VAL A 100 -6.21 4.30 -1.30
N GLN A 101 -5.32 5.27 -1.18
CA GLN A 101 -4.82 6.03 -2.32
C GLN A 101 -3.32 6.30 -2.19
N TYR A 102 -2.69 6.61 -3.30
CA TYR A 102 -1.40 7.30 -3.30
C TYR A 102 -1.65 8.75 -2.91
N THR A 103 -1.41 9.07 -1.64
CA THR A 103 -1.74 10.40 -1.11
C THR A 103 -0.84 10.80 0.05
N ILE A 104 -0.62 12.10 0.19
CA ILE A 104 -0.04 12.70 1.38
C ILE A 104 -1.18 13.16 2.29
N VAL A 105 -1.03 12.91 3.57
CA VAL A 105 -2.00 13.29 4.59
C VAL A 105 -1.39 14.36 5.51
N ALA A 106 -2.20 15.30 5.93
CA ALA A 106 -1.77 16.34 6.87
C ALA A 106 -1.14 15.74 8.14
N GLY A 107 0.02 16.26 8.54
CA GLY A 107 0.79 15.74 9.66
C GLY A 107 1.86 14.70 9.30
N MET A 108 1.96 14.26 8.04
CA MET A 108 3.14 13.50 7.60
C MET A 108 4.39 14.37 7.68
N PRO A 109 5.54 13.78 8.09
CA PRO A 109 6.81 14.50 8.09
C PRO A 109 7.18 14.99 6.68
N THR A 110 7.43 16.29 6.55
CA THR A 110 7.89 16.95 5.33
C THR A 110 9.22 17.67 5.60
N PRO A 111 10.07 17.89 4.60
CA PRO A 111 11.28 18.65 4.80
C PRO A 111 11.03 20.00 5.53
N PRO A 112 11.88 20.41 6.50
CA PRO A 112 13.18 19.84 6.89
C PRO A 112 13.14 18.63 7.84
N THR A 113 11.96 18.11 8.22
CA THR A 113 11.87 16.88 9.02
C THR A 113 12.29 15.66 8.19
N PRO A 114 12.87 14.62 8.84
CA PRO A 114 13.30 13.44 8.11
C PRO A 114 12.16 12.78 7.34
N THR A 115 12.32 12.66 6.04
CA THR A 115 11.46 11.89 5.14
C THR A 115 12.05 10.48 4.92
N PRO A 116 11.30 9.52 4.38
CA PRO A 116 11.83 8.19 4.07
C PRO A 116 13.08 8.24 3.18
N ASP A 117 14.21 7.69 3.63
CA ASP A 117 15.52 7.76 2.96
C ASP A 117 15.97 9.19 2.55
N ASN A 118 15.44 10.23 3.18
CA ASN A 118 15.57 11.65 2.77
C ASN A 118 15.08 11.92 1.34
N LEU A 119 14.20 11.07 0.82
CA LEU A 119 13.51 11.24 -0.46
C LEU A 119 12.14 11.91 -0.26
N GLY A 120 11.62 12.52 -1.33
CA GLY A 120 10.34 13.21 -1.32
C GLY A 120 10.43 14.68 -0.91
N ASN A 121 9.58 15.49 -1.54
CA ASN A 121 9.45 16.92 -1.26
C ASN A 121 8.32 17.23 -0.26
N GLY A 122 7.53 16.22 0.13
CA GLY A 122 6.40 16.35 1.05
C GLY A 122 5.13 16.94 0.46
N ASN A 123 5.12 17.27 -0.83
CA ASN A 123 3.97 17.90 -1.51
C ASN A 123 3.28 16.97 -2.51
N VAL A 124 3.98 15.92 -2.95
CA VAL A 124 3.51 15.00 -4.00
C VAL A 124 3.55 13.57 -3.47
N ALA A 125 2.47 12.82 -3.69
CA ALA A 125 2.34 11.46 -3.18
C ALA A 125 3.21 10.42 -3.90
N ILE A 126 3.51 10.68 -5.18
CA ILE A 126 4.39 9.87 -6.03
C ILE A 126 5.46 10.84 -6.54
N ASP A 127 6.67 10.71 -6.02
CA ASP A 127 7.74 11.70 -6.25
C ASP A 127 9.00 11.00 -6.77
N PHE A 128 9.02 10.80 -8.08
CA PHE A 128 10.16 10.34 -8.87
C PHE A 128 10.70 11.47 -9.74
N ASP A 129 11.70 11.19 -10.58
CA ASP A 129 12.32 12.15 -11.53
C ASP A 129 12.96 13.37 -10.86
N ARG A 130 13.41 13.23 -9.62
CA ARG A 130 14.03 14.33 -8.85
C ARG A 130 15.28 14.89 -9.54
N ALA A 131 16.04 14.06 -10.24
CA ALA A 131 17.19 14.48 -11.01
C ALA A 131 16.81 15.42 -12.17
N ALA A 132 15.54 15.37 -12.62
CA ALA A 132 14.97 16.25 -13.62
C ALA A 132 14.42 17.57 -13.04
N GLY A 133 14.41 17.71 -11.71
CA GLY A 133 13.80 18.85 -11.03
C GLY A 133 12.27 18.82 -11.04
N GLY A 134 11.67 17.65 -11.30
CA GLY A 134 10.23 17.43 -11.35
C GLY A 134 9.75 16.34 -10.41
N SER A 135 8.47 16.02 -10.51
CA SER A 135 7.83 14.88 -9.86
C SER A 135 7.24 13.99 -10.93
N GLY A 136 7.86 12.83 -11.15
CA GLY A 136 7.40 11.83 -12.11
C GLY A 136 6.60 10.71 -11.48
N THR A 137 5.81 10.03 -12.29
CA THR A 137 5.00 8.86 -11.89
C THR A 137 5.40 7.59 -12.62
N THR A 138 6.53 7.61 -13.34
CA THR A 138 7.00 6.50 -14.17
C THR A 138 8.43 6.11 -13.80
N ILE A 139 8.69 4.82 -13.78
CA ILE A 139 10.01 4.22 -13.50
C ILE A 139 10.33 3.23 -14.60
N PHE A 140 11.60 3.17 -15.03
CA PHE A 140 12.11 2.17 -15.97
C PHE A 140 13.18 1.32 -15.30
N PHE A 141 12.82 0.10 -14.88
CA PHE A 141 13.80 -0.86 -14.40
C PHE A 141 14.61 -1.42 -15.56
N GLN A 142 15.93 -1.38 -15.40
CA GLN A 142 16.88 -1.84 -16.40
C GLN A 142 17.30 -3.30 -16.17
N PRO A 143 17.89 -3.98 -17.15
CA PRO A 143 18.39 -5.35 -17.00
C PRO A 143 19.45 -5.54 -15.91
N ASP A 144 20.16 -4.49 -15.51
CA ASP A 144 21.12 -4.50 -14.41
C ASP A 144 20.45 -4.31 -13.02
N GLY A 145 19.14 -4.11 -13.01
CA GLY A 145 18.33 -3.88 -11.82
C GLY A 145 18.33 -2.44 -11.32
N SER A 146 18.97 -1.50 -12.02
CA SER A 146 18.87 -0.06 -11.76
C SER A 146 17.49 0.47 -12.20
N ALA A 147 17.12 1.66 -11.72
CA ALA A 147 15.89 2.32 -12.12
C ALA A 147 16.21 3.71 -12.69
N LEU A 148 15.70 3.98 -13.88
CA LEU A 148 15.94 5.20 -14.63
C LEU A 148 14.64 5.96 -14.91
N ASP A 149 14.78 7.24 -15.24
CA ASP A 149 13.71 8.06 -15.82
C ASP A 149 13.64 7.88 -17.36
N ALA A 150 12.69 8.53 -18.01
CA ALA A 150 12.54 8.48 -19.45
C ALA A 150 13.74 9.09 -20.24
N ALA A 151 14.55 9.90 -19.58
CA ALA A 151 15.77 10.49 -20.14
C ALA A 151 17.04 9.66 -19.87
N GLY A 152 16.89 8.48 -19.24
CA GLY A 152 18.02 7.60 -18.91
C GLY A 152 18.84 8.02 -17.69
N ARG A 153 18.31 8.93 -16.85
CA ARG A 153 18.97 9.35 -15.60
C ARG A 153 18.48 8.49 -14.45
N THR A 154 19.32 8.33 -13.44
CA THR A 154 18.96 7.63 -12.21
C THR A 154 17.68 8.22 -11.58
N ASN A 155 16.72 7.36 -11.27
CA ASN A 155 15.40 7.76 -10.82
C ASN A 155 15.18 7.32 -9.35
N ASP A 156 15.57 8.19 -8.41
CA ASP A 156 15.27 8.02 -6.99
C ASP A 156 13.91 8.62 -6.66
N GLY A 157 13.17 8.00 -5.74
CA GLY A 157 11.90 8.57 -5.34
C GLY A 157 11.19 7.86 -4.21
N VAL A 158 10.01 8.36 -3.89
CA VAL A 158 9.15 7.86 -2.81
C VAL A 158 7.69 7.83 -3.26
N ILE A 159 6.95 6.86 -2.73
CA ILE A 159 5.51 6.71 -2.89
C ILE A 159 4.91 6.67 -1.49
N TYR A 160 3.88 7.50 -1.25
CA TYR A 160 3.10 7.49 -0.02
C TYR A 160 1.76 6.80 -0.27
N VAL A 161 1.44 5.84 0.61
CA VAL A 161 0.21 5.04 0.57
C VAL A 161 -0.55 5.30 1.86
N ALA A 162 -1.74 5.85 1.77
CA ALA A 162 -2.56 6.16 2.93
C ALA A 162 -4.05 6.17 2.60
N ARG A 163 -4.87 6.21 3.63
CA ARG A 163 -6.28 6.56 3.50
C ARG A 163 -6.41 8.08 3.54
N PRO A 164 -7.24 8.68 2.69
CA PRO A 164 -7.51 10.12 2.75
C PRO A 164 -7.89 10.58 4.16
N ASN A 165 -7.27 11.67 4.61
CA ASN A 165 -7.50 12.28 5.93
C ASN A 165 -7.19 11.39 7.15
N GLN A 166 -6.44 10.29 6.98
CA GLN A 166 -6.05 9.41 8.08
C GLN A 166 -4.53 9.24 8.13
N LEU A 167 -3.90 9.88 9.10
CA LEU A 167 -2.46 9.82 9.31
C LEU A 167 -2.01 8.46 9.84
N THR A 168 -2.80 7.89 10.76
CA THR A 168 -2.48 6.60 11.39
C THR A 168 -2.51 5.47 10.38
N GLY A 169 -1.43 4.70 10.35
CA GLY A 169 -1.30 3.56 9.45
C GLY A 169 -0.74 3.90 8.08
N ALA A 170 -0.38 5.16 7.81
CA ALA A 170 0.28 5.54 6.56
C ALA A 170 1.57 4.75 6.34
N ARG A 171 1.88 4.50 5.07
CA ARG A 171 3.05 3.77 4.60
C ARG A 171 3.79 4.58 3.54
N ALA A 172 5.08 4.32 3.41
CA ALA A 172 5.84 4.85 2.29
C ALA A 172 6.74 3.75 1.70
N ILE A 173 7.06 3.89 0.42
CA ILE A 173 7.98 3.03 -0.29
C ILE A 173 9.01 3.92 -0.96
N THR A 174 10.29 3.65 -0.72
CA THR A 174 11.38 4.37 -1.38
C THR A 174 12.08 3.47 -2.39
N LEU A 175 12.51 4.09 -3.48
CA LEU A 175 13.33 3.48 -4.51
C LEU A 175 14.62 4.28 -4.64
N LEU A 176 15.75 3.58 -4.54
CA LEU A 176 17.06 4.12 -4.88
C LEU A 176 17.45 3.64 -6.28
N GLY A 177 17.39 4.53 -7.26
CA GLY A 177 17.49 4.18 -8.68
C GLY A 177 18.83 3.58 -9.07
N THR A 178 19.95 4.04 -8.48
CA THR A 178 21.29 3.52 -8.75
C THR A 178 21.42 2.01 -8.56
N THR A 179 20.73 1.45 -7.60
CA THR A 179 20.79 0.02 -7.26
C THR A 179 19.47 -0.70 -7.45
N GLY A 180 18.39 0.06 -7.74
CA GLY A 180 17.02 -0.44 -7.73
C GLY A 180 16.57 -0.97 -6.35
N ARG A 181 17.22 -0.49 -5.25
CA ARG A 181 16.84 -0.89 -3.90
C ARG A 181 15.47 -0.32 -3.54
N ILE A 182 14.54 -1.20 -3.21
CA ILE A 182 13.20 -0.86 -2.77
C ILE A 182 13.11 -1.11 -1.26
N ARG A 183 12.66 -0.10 -0.52
CA ARG A 183 12.49 -0.16 0.93
C ARG A 183 11.12 0.33 1.33
N GLY A 184 10.53 -0.34 2.30
CA GLY A 184 9.25 0.04 2.87
C GLY A 184 9.40 0.71 4.22
N TRP A 185 8.48 1.63 4.52
CA TRP A 185 8.47 2.45 5.72
C TRP A 185 7.08 2.48 6.32
N ARG A 186 7.03 2.54 7.64
CA ARG A 186 5.80 2.72 8.40
C ARG A 186 5.84 4.04 9.14
N LEU A 187 4.70 4.72 9.20
CA LEU A 187 4.57 5.91 10.01
C LEU A 187 4.19 5.49 11.43
N GLY A 188 5.10 5.69 12.36
CA GLY A 188 4.94 5.36 13.78
C GLY A 188 4.92 6.59 14.69
N PRO A 189 4.54 6.43 15.96
CA PRO A 189 4.60 7.49 16.96
C PRO A 189 6.07 7.81 17.31
N ARG A 190 6.41 9.07 17.42
CA ARG A 190 7.74 9.52 17.86
C ARG A 190 7.78 9.61 19.39
N PRO A 191 8.84 9.10 20.06
CA PRO A 191 9.08 9.41 21.46
C PRO A 191 9.20 10.93 21.69
N GLY A 192 8.36 11.49 22.56
CA GLY A 192 8.30 12.94 22.79
C GLY A 192 7.21 13.68 21.99
N GLY A 193 6.40 12.97 21.22
CA GLY A 193 5.26 13.50 20.46
C GLY A 193 5.53 13.65 18.95
N GLY A 194 4.46 13.61 18.18
CA GLY A 194 4.50 13.63 16.72
C GLY A 194 4.63 12.22 16.12
N VAL A 195 5.05 12.16 14.85
CA VAL A 195 5.20 10.93 14.06
C VAL A 195 6.57 10.88 13.38
N ILE A 196 7.04 9.67 13.09
CA ILE A 196 8.32 9.41 12.41
C ILE A 196 8.16 8.22 11.46
N TRP A 197 8.98 8.20 10.41
CA TRP A 197 9.11 7.05 9.51
C TRP A 197 10.11 6.03 10.07
N GLU A 198 9.68 4.76 10.15
CA GLU A 198 10.43 3.59 10.64
C GLU A 198 10.54 2.49 9.57
#